data_580fab34c07534ffffe2dd59d45761f1
#
_entry.id   580fab34c07534ffffe2dd59d45761f1
#
_cell.length_a   1.000
_cell.length_b   1.000
_cell.length_c   1.000
_cell.angle_alpha   90.00
_cell.angle_beta   90.00
_cell.angle_gamma   90.00
#
_symmetry.space_group_name_H-M   'P 1'
#
loop_
_entity.id
_entity.type
_entity.pdbx_description
1 polymer ?
#
loop_
_entity_poly.entity_id
_entity_poly.type
_entity_poly.pdbx_seq_one_letter_code
_entity_poly.pdbx_strand_id
1 'polypeptide(L)'
;MRYIVNIDRVINYSQKILKDANIQNSNKEAKLIIGHVAKLNQVEILNSKKTLNNNQLKSILSKINRRANGEPYAYITGQKHFYNINLFVFE
;
A
#
# COMPACT_ATOMS: atom_id res chain seq x y z
N MET A 1 7.45 11.14 -21.03
CA MET A 1 6.15 10.49 -21.13
C MET A 1 5.55 10.22 -19.76
N ARG A 2 4.28 10.38 -19.65
CA ARG A 2 3.59 10.28 -18.38
C ARG A 2 2.78 9.01 -18.34
N TYR A 3 2.91 8.24 -17.25
CA TYR A 3 2.09 7.08 -17.05
C TYR A 3 0.89 7.42 -16.19
N ILE A 4 -0.28 7.00 -16.65
CA ILE A 4 -1.49 7.07 -15.85
C ILE A 4 -2.08 5.68 -15.87
N VAL A 5 -2.23 5.08 -14.70
CA VAL A 5 -2.66 3.71 -14.58
C VAL A 5 -3.98 3.66 -13.80
N ASN A 6 -4.90 2.86 -14.30
CA ASN A 6 -6.17 2.67 -13.63
C ASN A 6 -5.95 1.99 -12.27
N ILE A 7 -6.65 2.48 -11.25
CA ILE A 7 -6.43 2.01 -9.89
C ILE A 7 -6.75 0.51 -9.73
N ASP A 8 -7.74 0.01 -10.47
CA ASP A 8 -8.08 -1.41 -10.37
C ASP A 8 -6.95 -2.31 -10.79
N ARG A 9 -6.20 -1.90 -11.79
CA ARG A 9 -5.05 -2.68 -12.26
C ARG A 9 -3.98 -2.74 -11.19
N VAL A 10 -3.76 -1.62 -10.51
CA VAL A 10 -2.76 -1.56 -9.45
C VAL A 10 -3.19 -2.39 -8.25
N ILE A 11 -4.48 -2.33 -7.91
CA ILE A 11 -5.00 -3.16 -6.81
C ILE A 11 -4.79 -4.64 -7.13
N ASN A 12 -5.16 -5.07 -8.32
CA ASN A 12 -5.04 -6.47 -8.70
C ASN A 12 -3.60 -6.95 -8.71
N TYR A 13 -2.71 -6.13 -9.23
CA TYR A 13 -1.29 -6.46 -9.28
C TYR A 13 -0.72 -6.55 -7.86
N SER A 14 -1.03 -5.55 -7.04
CA SER A 14 -0.54 -5.49 -5.66
C SER A 14 -1.06 -6.65 -4.84
N GLN A 15 -2.34 -6.96 -4.98
CA GLN A 15 -2.96 -8.08 -4.29
C GLN A 15 -2.25 -9.39 -4.64
N LYS A 16 -1.93 -9.57 -5.91
CA LYS A 16 -1.26 -10.80 -6.34
C LYS A 16 0.12 -10.93 -5.70
N ILE A 17 0.88 -9.84 -5.66
CA ILE A 17 2.19 -9.87 -5.03
C ILE A 17 2.09 -10.27 -3.56
N LEU A 18 1.14 -9.66 -2.84
CA LEU A 18 0.96 -9.96 -1.43
C LEU A 18 0.48 -11.40 -1.21
N LYS A 19 -0.43 -11.85 -2.06
CA LYS A 19 -0.93 -13.21 -1.96
C LYS A 19 0.18 -14.23 -2.20
N ASP A 20 1.01 -13.99 -3.20
CA ASP A 20 2.12 -14.88 -3.51
C ASP A 20 3.14 -14.91 -2.37
N ALA A 21 3.19 -13.86 -1.56
CA ALA A 21 4.06 -13.80 -0.38
C ALA A 21 3.37 -14.35 0.87
N ASN A 22 2.20 -14.98 0.72
CA ASN A 22 1.43 -15.58 1.81
C ASN A 22 0.90 -14.55 2.81
N ILE A 23 0.66 -13.34 2.35
CA ILE A 23 0.05 -12.31 3.19
C ILE A 23 -1.45 -12.53 3.19
N GLN A 24 -2.02 -12.76 4.38
CA GLN A 24 -3.46 -12.90 4.50
C GLN A 24 -4.14 -11.56 4.27
N ASN A 25 -5.38 -11.61 3.80
CA ASN A 25 -6.15 -10.41 3.51
C ASN A 25 -5.44 -9.51 2.49
N SER A 26 -4.81 -10.14 1.50
CA SER A 26 -4.00 -9.43 0.52
C SER A 26 -4.77 -8.32 -0.19
N ASN A 27 -6.04 -8.56 -0.52
CA ASN A 27 -6.86 -7.54 -1.17
C ASN A 27 -7.05 -6.32 -0.28
N LYS A 28 -7.39 -6.55 0.98
CA LYS A 28 -7.58 -5.46 1.93
C LYS A 28 -6.29 -4.68 2.16
N GLU A 29 -5.18 -5.40 2.33
CA GLU A 29 -3.91 -4.73 2.57
C GLU A 29 -3.43 -3.94 1.38
N ALA A 30 -3.62 -4.47 0.17
CA ALA A 30 -3.28 -3.73 -1.03
C ALA A 30 -4.06 -2.42 -1.09
N LYS A 31 -5.35 -2.47 -0.82
CA LYS A 31 -6.19 -1.27 -0.83
C LYS A 31 -5.78 -0.28 0.23
N LEU A 32 -5.39 -0.75 1.41
CA LEU A 32 -4.95 0.15 2.48
C LEU A 32 -3.66 0.87 2.09
N ILE A 33 -2.70 0.15 1.52
CA ILE A 33 -1.45 0.76 1.11
C ILE A 33 -1.67 1.76 -0.02
N ILE A 34 -2.46 1.38 -1.00
CA ILE A 34 -2.76 2.26 -2.13
C ILE A 34 -3.49 3.51 -1.64
N GLY A 35 -4.46 3.34 -0.76
CA GLY A 35 -5.19 4.47 -0.20
C GLY A 35 -4.30 5.41 0.57
N HIS A 36 -3.34 4.85 1.30
CA HIS A 36 -2.39 5.67 2.05
C HIS A 36 -1.54 6.54 1.11
N VAL A 37 -1.01 5.94 0.05
CA VAL A 37 -0.15 6.67 -0.88
C VAL A 37 -0.94 7.69 -1.69
N ALA A 38 -2.10 7.30 -2.17
CA ALA A 38 -2.92 8.15 -3.04
C ALA A 38 -3.83 9.08 -2.27
N LYS A 39 -3.85 8.94 -0.94
CA LYS A 39 -4.70 9.74 -0.04
C LYS A 39 -6.18 9.57 -0.38
N LEU A 40 -6.58 8.33 -0.58
CA LEU A 40 -7.95 7.97 -0.88
C LEU A 40 -8.53 7.16 0.28
N ASN A 41 -9.81 7.42 0.60
CA ASN A 41 -10.50 6.61 1.58
C ASN A 41 -11.02 5.33 0.91
N GLN A 42 -11.61 4.43 1.70
CA GLN A 42 -12.04 3.14 1.18
C GLN A 42 -13.13 3.25 0.12
N VAL A 43 -13.99 4.26 0.24
CA VAL A 43 -15.03 4.49 -0.77
C VAL A 43 -14.41 4.91 -2.09
N GLU A 44 -13.44 5.82 -2.02
CA GLU A 44 -12.76 6.31 -3.22
C GLU A 44 -11.95 5.20 -3.89
N ILE A 45 -11.37 4.31 -3.10
CA ILE A 45 -10.61 3.18 -3.63
C ILE A 45 -11.49 2.28 -4.49
N LEU A 46 -12.77 2.18 -4.17
CA LEU A 46 -13.69 1.34 -4.93
C LEU A 46 -14.14 1.98 -6.24
N ASN A 47 -13.78 3.24 -6.46
CA ASN A 47 -14.13 3.92 -7.71
C ASN A 47 -13.12 3.57 -8.78
N SER A 48 -13.51 2.66 -9.66
CA SER A 48 -12.62 2.14 -10.70
C SER A 48 -12.19 3.17 -11.74
N LYS A 49 -12.76 4.36 -11.68
CA LYS A 49 -12.37 5.44 -12.59
C LYS A 49 -11.17 6.23 -12.10
N LYS A 50 -10.76 6.01 -10.86
CA LYS A 50 -9.58 6.69 -10.32
C LYS A 50 -8.33 6.19 -11.06
N THR A 51 -7.37 7.08 -11.21
CA THR A 51 -6.10 6.75 -11.83
C THR A 51 -4.96 7.18 -10.92
N LEU A 52 -3.79 6.60 -11.17
CA LEU A 52 -2.60 6.89 -10.39
C LEU A 52 -1.50 7.37 -11.34
N ASN A 53 -0.75 8.37 -10.91
CA ASN A 53 0.36 8.86 -11.71
C ASN A 53 1.62 8.02 -11.43
N ASN A 54 2.67 8.32 -12.18
CA ASN A 54 3.91 7.55 -12.10
C ASN A 54 4.54 7.57 -10.71
N ASN A 55 4.53 8.74 -10.05
CA ASN A 55 5.12 8.85 -8.73
C ASN A 55 4.34 8.04 -7.70
N GLN A 56 3.02 8.11 -7.78
CA GLN A 56 2.18 7.31 -6.89
C GLN A 56 2.41 5.82 -7.13
N LEU A 57 2.50 5.42 -8.39
CA LEU A 57 2.72 4.01 -8.72
C LEU A 57 4.04 3.50 -8.16
N LYS A 58 5.11 4.28 -8.34
CA LYS A 58 6.41 3.90 -7.79
C LYS A 58 6.36 3.73 -6.28
N SER A 59 5.72 4.68 -5.60
CA SER A 59 5.62 4.63 -4.15
C SER A 59 4.82 3.42 -3.70
N ILE A 60 3.70 3.16 -4.38
CA ILE A 60 2.86 2.02 -4.05
C ILE A 60 3.62 0.71 -4.21
N LEU A 61 4.28 0.53 -5.36
CA LEU A 61 5.00 -0.72 -5.62
C LEU A 61 6.13 -0.93 -4.63
N SER A 62 6.84 0.14 -4.25
CA SER A 62 7.87 0.04 -3.24
C SER A 62 7.29 -0.45 -1.92
N LYS A 63 6.17 0.13 -1.50
CA LYS A 63 5.55 -0.23 -0.23
C LYS A 63 4.96 -1.64 -0.26
N ILE A 64 4.37 -2.03 -1.38
CA ILE A 64 3.84 -3.38 -1.55
C ILE A 64 4.97 -4.40 -1.44
N ASN A 65 6.11 -4.14 -2.06
CA ASN A 65 7.26 -5.04 -1.98
C ASN A 65 7.79 -5.14 -0.54
N ARG A 66 7.82 -4.03 0.19
CA ARG A 66 8.23 -4.04 1.58
C ARG A 66 7.29 -4.92 2.42
N ARG A 67 5.99 -4.80 2.18
CA ARG A 67 5.02 -5.62 2.88
C ARG A 67 5.18 -7.10 2.52
N ALA A 68 5.40 -7.39 1.25
CA ALA A 68 5.61 -8.75 0.79
C ALA A 68 6.84 -9.38 1.43
N ASN A 69 7.84 -8.58 1.74
CA ASN A 69 9.05 -9.05 2.41
C ASN A 69 8.90 -9.17 3.93
N GLY A 70 7.70 -8.94 4.43
CA GLY A 70 7.40 -9.16 5.85
C GLY A 70 7.43 -7.93 6.73
N GLU A 71 7.64 -6.74 6.15
CA GLU A 71 7.65 -5.53 6.93
C GLU A 71 6.24 -5.20 7.43
N PRO A 72 6.07 -4.84 8.71
CA PRO A 72 4.73 -4.54 9.24
C PRO A 72 4.09 -3.35 8.54
N TYR A 73 2.79 -3.43 8.34
CA TYR A 73 2.02 -2.37 7.69
C TYR A 73 2.24 -1.01 8.36
N ALA A 74 2.23 -0.99 9.68
CA ALA A 74 2.38 0.27 10.41
C ALA A 74 3.69 0.98 10.09
N TYR A 75 4.76 0.22 9.88
CA TYR A 75 6.05 0.80 9.55
C TYR A 75 6.06 1.35 8.13
N ILE A 76 5.38 0.66 7.23
CA ILE A 76 5.34 1.05 5.82
C ILE A 76 4.59 2.36 5.65
N THR A 77 3.51 2.54 6.39
CA THR A 77 2.69 3.74 6.28
C THR A 77 3.10 4.83 7.24
N GLY A 78 4.03 4.53 8.16
CA GLY A 78 4.47 5.50 9.15
C GLY A 78 3.45 5.79 10.23
N GLN A 79 2.46 4.93 10.39
CA GLN A 79 1.38 5.13 11.36
C GLN A 79 1.58 4.35 12.64
N LYS A 80 2.79 3.97 12.93
CA LYS A 80 3.04 3.28 14.18
C LYS A 80 2.91 4.24 15.34
N HIS A 81 2.21 3.82 16.36
CA HIS A 81 2.01 4.59 17.59
C HIS A 81 2.66 3.84 18.72
N PHE A 82 3.31 4.48 19.48
CA PHE A 82 4.04 3.74 20.50
C PHE A 82 3.99 4.36 21.80
N TYR A 83 4.07 4.12 20.95
CA TYR A 83 4.11 4.24 21.60
C TYR A 83 4.88 4.17 22.06
N ASN A 84 5.26 4.38 21.94
CA ASN A 84 5.77 4.33 22.25
C ASN A 84 6.52 3.99 22.28
N ILE A 85 6.84 4.02 22.29
CA ILE A 85 7.35 3.80 22.36
C ILE A 85 8.27 3.72 22.31
N ASN A 86 8.44 3.79 22.26
CA ASN A 86 9.01 3.76 22.17
C ASN A 86 9.83 3.49 22.05
N LEU A 87 10.16 3.47 21.93
CA LEU A 87 10.59 3.25 21.71
C LEU A 87 11.42 3.00 21.59
N PHE A 88 11.78 2.93 21.46
CA PHE A 88 12.19 2.76 21.16
C PHE A 88 13.07 2.46 20.88
N VAL A 89 13.47 2.44 20.90
CA VAL A 89 13.77 2.27 20.55
C VAL A 89 14.56 2.18 20.20
N PHE A 90 14.84 2.11 20.03
CA PHE A 90 15.00 2.10 19.70
C PHE A 90 15.42 1.89 19.38
N GLU A 91 15.63 1.87 19.14
CA GLU A 91 15.35 1.83 18.92
C GLU A 91 15.48 1.75 18.71
#